data_674aff937e23f6bad296f425a2282e5a
#
_entry.id   674aff937e23f6bad296f425a2282e5a
#
_cell.length_a   1.000
_cell.length_b   1.000
_cell.length_c   1.000
_cell.angle_alpha   90.00
_cell.angle_beta   90.00
_cell.angle_gamma   90.00
#
_symmetry.space_group_name_H-M   'P 1'
#
loop_
_entity.id
_entity.type
_entity.pdbx_description
1 polymer ?
#
loop_
_entity_poly.entity_id
_entity_poly.type
_entity_poly.pdbx_seq_one_letter_code
_entity_poly.pdbx_strand_id
1 'polypeptide(L)'
;MPTTQQLTAYARVLLQKGLNLQQGQTLVINAPVESHDFVALLTKEAYTAGAAQVVCNWRSDAMARLRYEHEDQQYFESLPDWRRDFSLYYYHKKAAFLSLISANPYLMDGIDTKKIFAQQKAQNEALKEYIDGMMASKTTWLVAAVPSAIWAKLLYPDLDADAAYE
;
A
#
# COMPACT_ATOMS: atom_id res chain seq x y z
N MET A 1 11.55 10.19 -16.35
CA MET A 1 10.85 9.00 -15.75
C MET A 1 11.84 7.86 -15.56
N PRO A 2 11.78 7.09 -14.46
CA PRO A 2 12.66 5.94 -14.30
C PRO A 2 12.45 4.93 -15.43
N THR A 3 13.55 4.37 -15.94
CA THR A 3 13.48 3.38 -17.00
C THR A 3 12.90 2.05 -16.51
N THR A 4 12.35 1.25 -17.41
CA THR A 4 11.87 -0.10 -17.08
C THR A 4 12.95 -0.94 -16.40
N GLN A 5 14.22 -0.76 -16.78
CA GLN A 5 15.34 -1.46 -16.16
C GLN A 5 15.54 -1.05 -14.70
N GLN A 6 15.45 0.25 -14.39
CA GLN A 6 15.55 0.76 -13.02
C GLN A 6 14.38 0.28 -12.16
N LEU A 7 13.15 0.33 -12.68
CA LEU A 7 11.97 -0.18 -11.99
C LEU A 7 12.05 -1.68 -11.73
N THR A 8 12.58 -2.46 -12.70
CA THR A 8 12.80 -3.90 -12.52
C THR A 8 13.84 -4.18 -11.43
N ALA A 9 14.94 -3.43 -11.43
CA ALA A 9 15.97 -3.55 -10.40
C ALA A 9 15.40 -3.20 -9.01
N TYR A 10 14.58 -2.14 -8.93
CA TYR A 10 13.91 -1.75 -7.69
C TYR A 10 12.93 -2.83 -7.21
N ALA A 11 12.10 -3.37 -8.09
CA ALA A 11 11.19 -4.48 -7.77
C ALA A 11 11.94 -5.69 -7.19
N ARG A 12 13.07 -6.07 -7.79
CA ARG A 12 13.93 -7.16 -7.28
C ARG A 12 14.50 -6.87 -5.90
N VAL A 13 14.95 -5.64 -5.65
CA VAL A 13 15.43 -5.23 -4.32
C VAL A 13 14.31 -5.35 -3.28
N LEU A 14 13.11 -4.86 -3.58
CA LEU A 14 11.96 -4.96 -2.68
C LEU A 14 11.62 -6.41 -2.35
N LEU A 15 11.58 -7.28 -3.35
CA LEU A 15 11.19 -8.68 -3.17
C LEU A 15 12.27 -9.52 -2.49
N GLN A 16 13.53 -9.39 -2.93
CA GLN A 16 14.62 -10.28 -2.51
C GLN A 16 15.31 -9.80 -1.24
N LYS A 17 15.52 -8.47 -1.10
CA LYS A 17 16.25 -7.89 0.05
C LYS A 17 15.30 -7.33 1.10
N GLY A 18 14.28 -6.60 0.68
CA GLY A 18 13.33 -5.98 1.59
C GLY A 18 12.40 -7.01 2.25
N LEU A 19 11.66 -7.76 1.44
CA LEU A 19 10.72 -8.78 1.90
C LEU A 19 11.37 -10.13 2.16
N ASN A 20 12.51 -10.42 1.55
CA ASN A 20 13.07 -11.78 1.54
C ASN A 20 12.00 -12.83 1.15
N LEU A 21 11.28 -12.55 0.06
CA LEU A 21 10.16 -13.37 -0.41
C LEU A 21 10.61 -14.82 -0.63
N GLN A 22 9.92 -15.77 0.01
CA GLN A 22 10.27 -17.18 -0.06
C GLN A 22 9.55 -17.86 -1.22
N GLN A 23 10.19 -18.90 -1.79
CA GLN A 23 9.57 -19.75 -2.79
C GLN A 23 8.30 -20.40 -2.23
N GLY A 24 7.22 -20.36 -3.01
CA GLY A 24 5.91 -20.89 -2.60
C GLY A 24 5.11 -19.96 -1.67
N GLN A 25 5.65 -18.80 -1.29
CA GLN A 25 4.95 -17.85 -0.44
C GLN A 25 3.93 -17.02 -1.23
N THR A 26 2.81 -16.68 -0.61
CA THR A 26 1.86 -15.69 -1.15
C THR A 26 2.36 -14.29 -0.86
N LEU A 27 2.30 -13.41 -1.84
CA LEU A 27 2.56 -11.98 -1.71
C LEU A 27 1.25 -11.19 -1.74
N VAL A 28 1.00 -10.39 -0.71
CA VAL A 28 -0.08 -9.39 -0.69
C VAL A 28 0.52 -8.01 -0.92
N ILE A 29 0.06 -7.33 -1.96
CA ILE A 29 0.49 -5.97 -2.30
C ILE A 29 -0.66 -5.01 -1.97
N ASN A 30 -0.43 -4.06 -1.07
CA ASN A 30 -1.31 -2.92 -0.87
C ASN A 30 -0.76 -1.74 -1.67
N ALA A 31 -1.46 -1.27 -2.68
CA ALA A 31 -0.93 -0.29 -3.61
C ALA A 31 -1.95 0.79 -4.00
N PRO A 32 -1.49 2.03 -4.29
CA PRO A 32 -2.32 3.02 -4.98
C PRO A 32 -2.62 2.54 -6.39
N VAL A 33 -3.86 2.75 -6.85
CA VAL A 33 -4.29 2.35 -8.20
C VAL A 33 -3.46 3.03 -9.30
N GLU A 34 -2.94 4.20 -9.03
CA GLU A 34 -2.10 4.98 -9.93
C GLU A 34 -0.74 4.30 -10.21
N SER A 35 -0.33 3.36 -9.36
CA SER A 35 0.93 2.61 -9.52
C SER A 35 0.77 1.26 -10.23
N HIS A 36 -0.35 1.05 -10.95
CA HIS A 36 -0.70 -0.24 -11.56
C HIS A 36 0.39 -0.81 -12.48
N ASP A 37 1.07 0.02 -13.27
CA ASP A 37 2.16 -0.43 -14.15
C ASP A 37 3.35 -0.99 -13.37
N PHE A 38 3.76 -0.30 -12.29
CA PHE A 38 4.81 -0.80 -11.41
C PHE A 38 4.39 -2.07 -10.68
N VAL A 39 3.13 -2.15 -10.24
CA VAL A 39 2.59 -3.36 -9.58
C VAL A 39 2.55 -4.54 -10.55
N ALA A 40 2.21 -4.33 -11.83
CA ALA A 40 2.26 -5.38 -12.84
C ALA A 40 3.69 -5.91 -13.04
N LEU A 41 4.68 -5.01 -13.12
CA LEU A 41 6.10 -5.35 -13.20
C LEU A 41 6.55 -6.12 -11.95
N LEU A 42 6.22 -5.61 -10.76
CA LEU A 42 6.53 -6.22 -9.47
C LEU A 42 5.93 -7.63 -9.36
N THR A 43 4.69 -7.80 -9.82
CA THR A 43 4.00 -9.09 -9.85
C THR A 43 4.72 -10.10 -10.73
N LYS A 44 5.18 -9.68 -11.91
CA LYS A 44 6.00 -10.52 -12.80
C LYS A 44 7.30 -10.96 -12.12
N GLU A 45 8.01 -10.02 -11.49
CA GLU A 45 9.24 -10.32 -10.76
C GLU A 45 9.00 -11.22 -9.53
N ALA A 46 7.86 -11.07 -8.84
CA ALA A 46 7.48 -11.94 -7.74
C ALA A 46 7.26 -13.39 -8.18
N TYR A 47 6.55 -13.61 -9.28
CA TYR A 47 6.42 -14.96 -9.85
C TYR A 47 7.76 -15.52 -10.32
N THR A 48 8.61 -14.69 -10.91
CA THR A 48 9.98 -15.09 -11.29
C THR A 48 10.82 -15.49 -10.06
N ALA A 49 10.59 -14.84 -8.92
CA ALA A 49 11.22 -15.17 -7.64
C ALA A 49 10.60 -16.40 -6.93
N GLY A 50 9.54 -16.98 -7.49
CA GLY A 50 8.91 -18.20 -6.98
C GLY A 50 7.69 -17.98 -6.07
N ALA A 51 7.07 -16.80 -6.08
CA ALA A 51 5.79 -16.61 -5.39
C ALA A 51 4.74 -17.61 -5.90
N ALA A 52 4.00 -18.22 -4.98
CA ALA A 52 2.90 -19.12 -5.35
C ALA A 52 1.67 -18.34 -5.81
N GLN A 53 1.44 -17.19 -5.23
CA GLN A 53 0.29 -16.32 -5.51
C GLN A 53 0.67 -14.87 -5.24
N VAL A 54 0.17 -13.95 -6.07
CA VAL A 54 0.23 -12.51 -5.84
C VAL A 54 -1.19 -11.97 -5.79
N VAL A 55 -1.52 -11.24 -4.74
CA VAL A 55 -2.81 -10.62 -4.51
C VAL A 55 -2.61 -9.13 -4.34
N CYS A 56 -3.35 -8.31 -5.07
CA CYS A 56 -3.29 -6.87 -4.93
C CYS A 56 -4.55 -6.31 -4.28
N ASN A 57 -4.37 -5.54 -3.22
CA ASN A 57 -5.39 -4.73 -2.56
C ASN A 57 -5.18 -3.27 -2.98
N TRP A 58 -6.03 -2.78 -3.87
CA TRP A 58 -5.93 -1.45 -4.44
C TRP A 58 -6.53 -0.39 -3.53
N ARG A 59 -5.90 0.78 -3.52
CA ARG A 59 -6.40 1.99 -2.86
C ARG A 59 -6.45 3.12 -3.87
N SER A 60 -7.45 3.97 -3.75
CA SER A 60 -7.54 5.21 -4.52
C SER A 60 -7.70 6.39 -3.55
N ASP A 61 -6.80 7.34 -3.62
CA ASP A 61 -6.83 8.55 -2.81
C ASP A 61 -8.07 9.39 -3.13
N ALA A 62 -8.44 9.48 -4.41
CA ALA A 62 -9.64 10.19 -4.85
C ALA A 62 -10.92 9.58 -4.24
N MET A 63 -11.05 8.26 -4.28
CA MET A 63 -12.19 7.56 -3.68
C MET A 63 -12.20 7.68 -2.16
N ALA A 64 -11.03 7.62 -1.51
CA ALA A 64 -10.91 7.81 -0.08
C ALA A 64 -11.36 9.21 0.34
N ARG A 65 -10.95 10.25 -0.37
CA ARG A 65 -11.35 11.63 -0.10
C ARG A 65 -12.86 11.81 -0.27
N LEU A 66 -13.44 11.38 -1.38
CA LEU A 66 -14.89 11.44 -1.62
C LEU A 66 -15.69 10.73 -0.52
N ARG A 67 -15.19 9.60 -0.06
CA ARG A 67 -15.79 8.87 1.05
C ARG A 67 -15.84 9.74 2.33
N TYR A 68 -14.74 10.39 2.71
CA TYR A 68 -14.69 11.26 3.88
C TYR A 68 -15.60 12.49 3.74
N GLU A 69 -15.74 13.03 2.53
CA GLU A 69 -16.59 14.20 2.26
C GLU A 69 -18.08 13.87 2.32
N HIS A 70 -18.50 12.67 1.88
CA HIS A 70 -19.89 12.35 1.61
C HIS A 70 -20.50 11.29 2.54
N GLU A 71 -19.73 10.36 3.10
CA GLU A 71 -20.28 9.36 4.00
C GLU A 71 -20.53 9.93 5.41
N ASP A 72 -21.57 9.44 6.07
CA ASP A 72 -21.87 9.78 7.46
C ASP A 72 -20.84 9.21 8.44
N GLN A 73 -20.72 9.86 9.61
CA GLN A 73 -19.79 9.51 10.68
C GLN A 73 -19.84 8.02 11.05
N GLN A 74 -21.04 7.44 11.15
CA GLN A 74 -21.24 6.04 11.56
C GLN A 74 -20.47 5.02 10.71
N TYR A 75 -20.22 5.31 9.42
CA TYR A 75 -19.47 4.42 8.51
C TYR A 75 -17.97 4.41 8.75
N PHE A 76 -17.48 5.28 9.62
CA PHE A 76 -16.08 5.34 10.04
C PHE A 76 -15.84 4.72 11.42
N GLU A 77 -16.90 4.36 12.15
CA GLU A 77 -16.84 3.84 13.52
C GLU A 77 -16.61 2.33 13.59
N SER A 78 -16.67 1.64 12.46
CA SER A 78 -16.38 0.21 12.36
C SER A 78 -15.63 -0.13 11.07
N LEU A 79 -14.83 -1.18 11.10
CA LEU A 79 -14.23 -1.77 9.91
C LEU A 79 -15.13 -2.92 9.42
N PRO A 80 -15.57 -2.94 8.15
CA PRO A 80 -16.34 -4.05 7.60
C PRO A 80 -15.61 -5.40 7.76
N ASP A 81 -16.34 -6.44 8.13
CA ASP A 81 -15.80 -7.77 8.41
C ASP A 81 -14.94 -8.31 7.24
N TRP A 82 -15.37 -8.13 6.01
CA TRP A 82 -14.64 -8.62 4.86
C TRP A 82 -13.22 -8.00 4.74
N ARG A 83 -13.02 -6.74 5.18
CA ARG A 83 -11.69 -6.09 5.20
C ARG A 83 -10.81 -6.67 6.30
N ARG A 84 -11.37 -6.90 7.48
CA ARG A 84 -10.69 -7.57 8.58
C ARG A 84 -10.30 -8.98 8.16
N ASP A 85 -11.26 -9.73 7.65
CA ASP A 85 -11.09 -11.13 7.29
C ASP A 85 -10.08 -11.31 6.15
N PHE A 86 -10.05 -10.40 5.17
CA PHE A 86 -9.00 -10.38 4.15
C PHE A 86 -7.60 -10.28 4.77
N SER A 87 -7.39 -9.33 5.69
CA SER A 87 -6.08 -9.12 6.31
C SER A 87 -5.67 -10.31 7.18
N LEU A 88 -6.58 -10.81 8.01
CA LEU A 88 -6.34 -11.96 8.89
C LEU A 88 -6.14 -13.25 8.11
N TYR A 89 -6.90 -13.48 7.03
CA TYR A 89 -6.75 -14.67 6.19
C TYR A 89 -5.32 -14.81 5.67
N TYR A 90 -4.79 -13.76 5.05
CA TYR A 90 -3.43 -13.81 4.51
C TYR A 90 -2.37 -13.78 5.61
N TYR A 91 -2.62 -13.10 6.72
CA TYR A 91 -1.73 -13.15 7.88
C TYR A 91 -1.58 -14.58 8.45
N HIS A 92 -2.70 -15.27 8.64
CA HIS A 92 -2.66 -16.66 9.11
C HIS A 92 -2.02 -17.63 8.10
N LYS A 93 -2.09 -17.33 6.81
CA LYS A 93 -1.40 -18.05 5.74
C LYS A 93 0.09 -17.71 5.63
N LYS A 94 0.63 -16.85 6.52
CA LYS A 94 2.03 -16.43 6.50
C LYS A 94 2.45 -15.77 5.17
N ALA A 95 1.52 -15.05 4.55
CA ALA A 95 1.83 -14.27 3.36
C ALA A 95 2.86 -13.18 3.68
N ALA A 96 3.67 -12.80 2.70
CA ALA A 96 4.47 -11.59 2.76
C ALA A 96 3.59 -10.37 2.39
N PHE A 97 3.78 -9.25 3.08
CA PHE A 97 2.99 -8.03 2.84
C PHE A 97 3.88 -6.89 2.36
N LEU A 98 3.57 -6.37 1.19
CA LEU A 98 4.22 -5.18 0.64
C LEU A 98 3.20 -4.03 0.59
N SER A 99 3.48 -2.95 1.29
CA SER A 99 2.69 -1.72 1.19
C SER A 99 3.46 -0.68 0.38
N LEU A 100 2.95 -0.37 -0.79
CA LEU A 100 3.46 0.70 -1.64
C LEU A 100 2.78 2.01 -1.25
N ILE A 101 3.57 3.04 -0.99
CA ILE A 101 3.05 4.37 -0.66
C ILE A 101 3.45 5.38 -1.74
N SER A 102 2.48 6.19 -2.11
CA SER A 102 2.62 7.35 -2.99
C SER A 102 1.72 8.44 -2.42
N ALA A 103 1.93 8.75 -1.13
CA ALA A 103 0.99 9.56 -0.39
C ALA A 103 0.97 11.01 -0.87
N ASN A 104 -0.23 11.52 -1.10
CA ASN A 104 -0.49 12.95 -1.14
C ASN A 104 -0.62 13.46 0.31
N PRO A 105 0.32 14.25 0.86
CA PRO A 105 0.25 14.70 2.24
C PRO A 105 -0.95 15.64 2.50
N TYR A 106 -1.51 16.24 1.45
CA TYR A 106 -2.66 17.14 1.52
C TYR A 106 -4.00 16.42 1.30
N LEU A 107 -4.00 15.09 1.19
CA LEU A 107 -5.20 14.31 0.89
C LEU A 107 -6.34 14.59 1.87
N MET A 108 -6.02 14.78 3.15
CA MET A 108 -6.99 14.97 4.22
C MET A 108 -7.21 16.44 4.61
N ASP A 109 -6.64 17.39 3.88
CA ASP A 109 -6.84 18.81 4.17
C ASP A 109 -8.32 19.20 4.06
N GLY A 110 -8.83 19.83 5.13
CA GLY A 110 -10.25 20.24 5.23
C GLY A 110 -11.24 19.12 5.55
N ILE A 111 -10.78 17.88 5.73
CA ILE A 111 -11.64 16.76 6.17
C ILE A 111 -11.92 16.85 7.68
N ASP A 112 -13.14 16.50 8.09
CA ASP A 112 -13.50 16.40 9.50
C ASP A 112 -12.61 15.38 10.23
N THR A 113 -11.82 15.88 11.16
CA THR A 113 -10.87 15.09 11.93
C THR A 113 -11.55 13.99 12.75
N LYS A 114 -12.83 14.16 13.14
CA LYS A 114 -13.58 13.13 13.86
C LYS A 114 -13.74 11.86 13.03
N LYS A 115 -14.02 12.00 11.73
CA LYS A 115 -14.11 10.85 10.80
C LYS A 115 -12.75 10.14 10.68
N ILE A 116 -11.66 10.91 10.59
CA ILE A 116 -10.30 10.37 10.47
C ILE A 116 -9.95 9.56 11.73
N PHE A 117 -10.16 10.13 12.92
CA PHE A 117 -9.90 9.44 14.18
C PHE A 117 -10.79 8.21 14.39
N ALA A 118 -12.08 8.31 14.05
CA ALA A 118 -13.00 7.17 14.14
C ALA A 118 -12.54 6.00 13.26
N GLN A 119 -12.18 6.29 12.00
CA GLN A 119 -11.66 5.28 11.06
C GLN A 119 -10.38 4.64 11.58
N GLN A 120 -9.44 5.44 12.08
CA GLN A 120 -8.18 4.92 12.59
C GLN A 120 -8.39 4.04 13.83
N LYS A 121 -9.23 4.47 14.75
CA LYS A 121 -9.60 3.69 15.92
C LYS A 121 -10.23 2.36 15.53
N ALA A 122 -11.24 2.39 14.67
CA ALA A 122 -11.92 1.19 14.18
C ALA A 122 -10.97 0.21 13.48
N GLN A 123 -10.06 0.71 12.67
CA GLN A 123 -9.02 -0.13 12.02
C GLN A 123 -8.07 -0.75 13.04
N ASN A 124 -7.56 0.03 13.99
CA ASN A 124 -6.64 -0.47 15.01
C ASN A 124 -7.29 -1.54 15.90
N GLU A 125 -8.55 -1.36 16.26
CA GLU A 125 -9.31 -2.34 17.06
C GLU A 125 -9.59 -3.62 16.26
N ALA A 126 -10.11 -3.50 15.05
CA ALA A 126 -10.48 -4.65 14.23
C ALA A 126 -9.28 -5.45 13.72
N LEU A 127 -8.15 -4.78 13.46
CA LEU A 127 -6.93 -5.39 12.94
C LEU A 127 -5.85 -5.60 14.01
N LYS A 128 -6.20 -5.52 15.29
CA LYS A 128 -5.22 -5.60 16.39
C LYS A 128 -4.31 -6.82 16.29
N GLU A 129 -4.88 -8.00 16.06
CA GLU A 129 -4.10 -9.24 15.91
C GLU A 129 -3.09 -9.15 14.74
N TYR A 130 -3.56 -8.64 13.60
CA TYR A 130 -2.73 -8.44 12.40
C TYR A 130 -1.60 -7.45 12.68
N ILE A 131 -1.92 -6.29 13.28
CA ILE A 131 -0.94 -5.23 13.58
C ILE A 131 0.10 -5.73 14.59
N ASP A 132 -0.34 -6.33 15.70
CA ASP A 132 0.55 -6.88 16.72
C ASP A 132 1.47 -7.97 16.14
N GLY A 133 0.93 -8.81 15.25
CA GLY A 133 1.69 -9.82 14.56
C GLY A 133 2.75 -9.26 13.61
N MET A 134 2.42 -8.20 12.88
CA MET A 134 3.35 -7.48 12.00
C MET A 134 4.47 -6.83 12.82
N MET A 135 4.13 -6.11 13.89
CA MET A 135 5.11 -5.47 14.77
C MET A 135 6.03 -6.46 15.47
N ALA A 136 5.52 -7.64 15.81
CA ALA A 136 6.31 -8.74 16.38
C ALA A 136 7.06 -9.57 15.32
N SER A 137 7.09 -9.12 14.06
CA SER A 137 7.75 -9.83 12.94
C SER A 137 7.32 -11.30 12.78
N LYS A 138 6.06 -11.62 13.12
CA LYS A 138 5.50 -12.97 12.95
C LYS A 138 5.22 -13.32 11.49
N THR A 139 5.23 -12.34 10.61
CA THR A 139 5.20 -12.48 9.15
C THR A 139 6.07 -11.39 8.53
N THR A 140 6.44 -11.57 7.26
CA THR A 140 7.31 -10.64 6.55
C THR A 140 6.50 -9.47 6.03
N TRP A 141 6.96 -8.27 6.26
CA TRP A 141 6.33 -7.07 5.74
C TRP A 141 7.34 -5.98 5.36
N LEU A 142 6.96 -5.14 4.42
CA LEU A 142 7.76 -4.02 3.93
C LEU A 142 6.84 -2.87 3.54
N VAL A 143 7.26 -1.65 3.85
CA VAL A 143 6.69 -0.42 3.29
C VAL A 143 7.73 0.18 2.36
N ALA A 144 7.31 0.52 1.14
CA ALA A 144 8.19 1.11 0.14
C ALA A 144 7.49 2.25 -0.60
N ALA A 145 8.24 3.27 -0.97
CA ALA A 145 7.72 4.37 -1.77
C ALA A 145 7.63 3.97 -3.24
N VAL A 146 6.58 4.45 -3.92
CA VAL A 146 6.52 4.45 -5.38
C VAL A 146 6.66 5.90 -5.84
N PRO A 147 7.57 6.20 -6.77
CA PRO A 147 7.68 7.53 -7.34
C PRO A 147 6.34 7.98 -7.91
N SER A 148 5.95 9.21 -7.64
CA SER A 148 4.73 9.82 -8.18
C SER A 148 4.97 11.26 -8.59
N ALA A 149 4.21 11.73 -9.57
CA ALA A 149 4.28 13.12 -10.02
C ALA A 149 3.95 14.10 -8.86
N ILE A 150 3.06 13.71 -7.93
CA ILE A 150 2.71 14.51 -6.76
C ILE A 150 3.93 14.70 -5.85
N TRP A 151 4.65 13.61 -5.53
CA TRP A 151 5.86 13.70 -4.71
C TRP A 151 6.97 14.48 -5.42
N ALA A 152 7.16 14.21 -6.70
CA ALA A 152 8.17 14.93 -7.49
C ALA A 152 7.91 16.44 -7.46
N LYS A 153 6.68 16.86 -7.67
CA LYS A 153 6.30 18.28 -7.62
C LYS A 153 6.44 18.90 -6.22
N LEU A 154 6.22 18.12 -5.17
CA LEU A 154 6.43 18.58 -3.78
C LEU A 154 7.91 18.77 -3.45
N LEU A 155 8.77 17.88 -3.94
CA LEU A 155 10.22 17.96 -3.71
C LEU A 155 10.88 19.04 -4.58
N TYR A 156 10.35 19.25 -5.78
CA TYR A 156 10.88 20.19 -6.77
C TYR A 156 9.77 21.14 -7.26
N PRO A 157 9.31 22.07 -6.41
CA PRO A 157 8.17 22.94 -6.73
C PRO A 157 8.42 23.88 -7.91
N ASP A 158 9.68 24.20 -8.18
CA ASP A 158 10.08 25.13 -9.25
C ASP A 158 10.22 24.45 -10.62
N LEU A 159 10.26 23.11 -10.68
CA LEU A 159 10.31 22.37 -11.93
C LEU A 159 8.91 22.09 -12.47
N ASP A 160 8.77 21.94 -13.79
CA ASP A 160 7.53 21.37 -14.34
C ASP A 160 7.35 19.91 -13.89
N ALA A 161 6.14 19.36 -14.09
CA ALA A 161 5.81 18.03 -13.54
C ALA A 161 6.70 16.91 -14.13
N ASP A 162 7.07 17.01 -15.40
CA ASP A 162 7.87 15.99 -16.08
C ASP A 162 9.34 16.09 -15.64
N ALA A 163 9.89 17.31 -15.60
CA ALA A 163 11.26 17.53 -15.11
C ALA A 163 11.43 17.20 -13.63
N ALA A 164 10.40 17.46 -12.81
CA ALA A 164 10.42 17.09 -11.39
C ALA A 164 10.40 15.58 -11.17
N TYR A 165 9.82 14.82 -12.11
CA TYR A 165 9.68 13.36 -12.02
C TYR A 165 10.90 12.60 -12.57
N GLU A 166 11.78 13.25 -13.34
CA GLU A 166 13.06 12.69 -13.85
C GLU A 166 14.17 12.73 -12.83
#